data_6f41081e6b96fcc451f3bff068065ab6
#
_entry.id   6f41081e6b96fcc451f3bff068065ab6
#
_cell.length_a   1.000
_cell.length_b   1.000
_cell.length_c   1.000
_cell.angle_alpha   90.00
_cell.angle_beta   90.00
_cell.angle_gamma   90.00
#
_symmetry.space_group_name_H-M   'P 1'
#
loop_
_entity.id
_entity.type
_entity.pdbx_description
1 polymer ?
#
loop_
_entity_poly.entity_id
_entity_poly.type
_entity_poly.pdbx_seq_one_letter_code
_entity_poly.pdbx_strand_id
1 'polypeptide(L)'
;MKSQIVSYKWRNRIDEITPENSRIGMDLLLIEDANAIRAERVIGKEPFKIDMSMAIIYDRGEAEFKIDMHTYQIKAPTVITIMVGQTCELINYSKDLQGRAIVMSGSFTDSLFVGVEGGYTHKLYSSMINNPLINFDKDQNVFSLYYRLLKNIVQSPHSDFKIDAVRHLTLAMFYGYSHMKHNMGSYVKGTNRQDDIYSTFLDAVSKHYKKEREVGFYADKLCITPKHLSQVVKQVSGRTASSIIEDYAITEIKALLLSTNMTIMQISDYLNFPSQSVLGKYFKRITGMSPKEYRKI
;
A
#
# COMPACT_ATOMS: atom_id res chain seq x y z
N MET A 1 20.93 23.79 6.34
CA MET A 1 19.53 23.81 6.78
C MET A 1 18.97 22.40 6.59
N LYS A 2 18.52 21.72 7.65
CA LYS A 2 17.83 20.44 7.51
C LYS A 2 16.42 20.75 6.98
N SER A 3 16.10 20.39 5.76
CA SER A 3 14.73 20.47 5.24
C SER A 3 13.86 19.56 6.12
N GLN A 4 12.89 20.13 6.81
CA GLN A 4 11.86 19.37 7.53
C GLN A 4 10.98 18.69 6.47
N ILE A 5 10.99 17.36 6.43
CA ILE A 5 10.08 16.60 5.57
C ILE A 5 8.67 16.82 6.12
N VAL A 6 7.84 17.49 5.35
CA VAL A 6 6.44 17.76 5.71
C VAL A 6 5.63 16.50 5.47
N SER A 7 4.93 16.01 6.50
CA SER A 7 3.96 14.92 6.34
C SER A 7 2.67 15.50 5.78
N TYR A 8 2.32 15.12 4.57
CA TYR A 8 1.10 15.58 3.92
C TYR A 8 -0.07 14.67 4.31
N LYS A 9 -1.04 15.25 5.03
CA LYS A 9 -2.27 14.54 5.45
C LYS A 9 -3.36 14.76 4.40
N TRP A 10 -3.46 13.87 3.44
CA TRP A 10 -4.49 13.87 2.39
C TRP A 10 -5.91 13.97 2.95
N ARG A 11 -6.15 13.34 4.09
CA ARG A 11 -7.46 13.33 4.77
C ARG A 11 -8.05 14.71 4.98
N ASN A 12 -7.21 15.72 5.17
CA ASN A 12 -7.67 17.10 5.44
C ASN A 12 -8.10 17.86 4.18
N ARG A 13 -7.87 17.32 2.98
CA ARG A 13 -8.12 18.01 1.70
C ARG A 13 -8.88 17.17 0.68
N ILE A 14 -9.37 16.00 1.08
CA ILE A 14 -10.09 15.08 0.18
C ILE A 14 -11.30 15.76 -0.47
N ASP A 15 -12.04 16.54 0.29
CA ASP A 15 -13.26 17.23 -0.20
C ASP A 15 -12.95 18.30 -1.26
N GLU A 16 -11.74 18.86 -1.23
CA GLU A 16 -11.29 19.85 -2.22
C GLU A 16 -10.83 19.19 -3.54
N ILE A 17 -10.39 17.93 -3.46
CA ILE A 17 -9.70 17.26 -4.58
C ILE A 17 -10.64 16.30 -5.31
N THR A 18 -11.57 15.67 -4.58
CA THR A 18 -12.38 14.58 -5.10
C THR A 18 -13.85 14.73 -4.71
N PRO A 19 -14.77 14.85 -5.68
CA PRO A 19 -16.20 14.88 -5.37
C PRO A 19 -16.64 13.56 -4.72
N GLU A 20 -17.70 13.64 -3.91
CA GLU A 20 -18.19 12.50 -3.12
C GLU A 20 -18.56 11.27 -3.97
N ASN A 21 -19.06 11.50 -5.17
CA ASN A 21 -19.41 10.44 -6.12
C ASN A 21 -18.21 9.77 -6.81
N SER A 22 -17.00 10.22 -6.52
CA SER A 22 -15.74 9.65 -7.06
C SER A 22 -14.89 9.02 -5.97
N ARG A 23 -15.48 8.65 -4.82
CA ARG A 23 -14.77 8.03 -3.70
C ARG A 23 -15.61 7.01 -2.94
N ILE A 24 -14.93 6.12 -2.22
CA ILE A 24 -15.51 5.25 -1.20
C ILE A 24 -15.00 5.75 0.16
N GLY A 25 -15.81 6.60 0.80
CA GLY A 25 -15.41 7.23 2.06
C GLY A 25 -14.04 7.91 1.97
N MET A 26 -13.14 7.54 2.89
CA MET A 26 -11.75 7.99 2.96
C MET A 26 -10.77 6.91 2.48
N ASP A 27 -11.28 5.79 1.97
CA ASP A 27 -10.46 4.60 1.71
C ASP A 27 -10.01 4.48 0.26
N LEU A 28 -10.85 4.91 -0.70
CA LEU A 28 -10.49 4.90 -2.11
C LEU A 28 -11.02 6.14 -2.81
N LEU A 29 -10.12 6.83 -3.52
CA LEU A 29 -10.44 8.03 -4.28
C LEU A 29 -10.00 7.85 -5.73
N LEU A 30 -10.88 8.28 -6.65
CA LEU A 30 -10.62 8.32 -8.08
C LEU A 30 -10.46 9.78 -8.52
N ILE A 31 -9.30 10.10 -9.04
CA ILE A 31 -8.95 11.45 -9.50
C ILE A 31 -8.90 11.43 -11.02
N GLU A 32 -9.80 12.17 -11.66
CA GLU A 32 -9.95 12.23 -13.12
C GLU A 32 -8.81 13.00 -13.80
N ASP A 33 -8.34 14.04 -13.15
CA ASP A 33 -7.23 14.85 -13.62
C ASP A 33 -6.10 14.81 -12.58
N ALA A 34 -5.06 14.04 -12.88
CA ALA A 34 -3.87 13.97 -12.04
C ALA A 34 -3.15 15.35 -11.93
N ASN A 35 -3.51 16.33 -12.76
CA ASN A 35 -3.05 17.71 -12.58
C ASN A 35 -3.63 18.35 -11.32
N ALA A 36 -4.78 17.89 -10.85
CA ALA A 36 -5.32 18.30 -9.56
C ALA A 36 -4.40 17.87 -8.40
N ILE A 37 -3.64 16.79 -8.58
CA ILE A 37 -2.59 16.36 -7.65
C ILE A 37 -1.33 17.22 -7.82
N ARG A 38 -1.07 17.69 -9.05
CA ARG A 38 0.04 18.56 -9.42
C ARG A 38 -0.08 19.96 -8.85
N ALA A 39 -1.29 20.48 -8.83
CA ALA A 39 -1.51 21.85 -8.48
C ALA A 39 -0.74 22.17 -7.22
N GLU A 40 -0.15 23.33 -7.17
CA GLU A 40 0.56 23.97 -6.06
C GLU A 40 -0.10 23.76 -4.68
N ARG A 41 -1.28 23.13 -4.68
CA ARG A 41 -2.13 22.79 -3.55
C ARG A 41 -1.83 21.45 -2.89
N VAL A 42 -1.25 20.46 -3.61
CA VAL A 42 -1.07 19.09 -3.11
C VAL A 42 0.39 18.65 -3.08
N ILE A 43 1.12 18.97 -4.16
CA ILE A 43 2.56 18.70 -4.27
C ILE A 43 3.26 20.04 -4.19
N GLY A 44 3.76 20.39 -3.01
CA GLY A 44 4.60 21.56 -2.82
C GLY A 44 5.95 21.40 -3.51
N LYS A 45 6.71 22.48 -3.61
CA LYS A 45 8.10 22.48 -4.12
C LYS A 45 9.08 21.72 -3.22
N GLU A 46 8.63 21.13 -2.11
CA GLU A 46 9.45 20.40 -1.14
C GLU A 46 9.02 18.92 -1.08
N PRO A 47 9.99 18.02 -0.82
CA PRO A 47 9.70 16.59 -0.63
C PRO A 47 8.70 16.39 0.50
N PHE A 48 7.67 15.58 0.29
CA PHE A 48 6.67 15.28 1.30
C PHE A 48 6.50 13.76 1.46
N LYS A 49 6.17 13.35 2.67
CA LYS A 49 5.89 11.95 2.99
C LYS A 49 4.43 11.63 2.77
N ILE A 50 4.15 10.58 2.03
CA ILE A 50 2.80 10.16 1.65
C ILE A 50 2.21 9.24 2.72
N ASP A 51 0.97 9.50 3.13
CA ASP A 51 0.19 8.69 4.07
C ASP A 51 -0.89 7.81 3.39
N MET A 52 -0.94 7.84 2.05
CA MET A 52 -1.82 7.02 1.21
C MET A 52 -1.02 6.38 0.07
N SER A 53 -1.45 5.22 -0.41
CA SER A 53 -0.90 4.64 -1.64
C SER A 53 -1.59 5.24 -2.84
N MET A 54 -0.84 5.40 -3.96
CA MET A 54 -1.42 5.89 -5.21
C MET A 54 -0.84 5.16 -6.43
N ALA A 55 -1.70 4.98 -7.43
CA ALA A 55 -1.32 4.61 -8.78
C ALA A 55 -1.74 5.73 -9.72
N ILE A 56 -0.78 6.36 -10.39
CA ILE A 56 -1.05 7.44 -11.35
C ILE A 56 -0.84 6.87 -12.75
N ILE A 57 -1.88 6.97 -13.58
CA ILE A 57 -1.90 6.53 -14.97
C ILE A 57 -1.72 7.77 -15.82
N TYR A 58 -0.56 7.93 -16.44
CA TYR A 58 -0.30 9.02 -17.37
C TYR A 58 -0.60 8.58 -18.80
N ASP A 59 -1.46 9.33 -19.47
CA ASP A 59 -1.91 9.09 -20.84
C ASP A 59 -1.09 9.92 -21.87
N ARG A 60 -0.59 11.10 -21.45
CA ARG A 60 0.21 12.03 -22.27
C ARG A 60 1.25 12.75 -21.44
N GLY A 61 2.29 13.23 -22.12
CA GLY A 61 3.34 14.10 -21.57
C GLY A 61 4.46 13.34 -20.88
N GLU A 62 5.35 14.11 -20.30
CA GLU A 62 6.54 13.64 -19.60
C GLU A 62 6.61 14.29 -18.20
N ALA A 63 7.19 13.57 -17.25
CA ALA A 63 7.42 14.09 -15.90
C ALA A 63 8.68 13.48 -15.29
N GLU A 64 9.24 14.17 -14.32
CA GLU A 64 10.34 13.71 -13.50
C GLU A 64 9.92 13.67 -12.04
N PHE A 65 9.88 12.46 -11.47
CA PHE A 65 9.56 12.23 -10.08
C PHE A 65 10.78 11.72 -9.32
N LYS A 66 10.96 12.25 -8.12
CA LYS A 66 11.85 11.65 -7.14
C LYS A 66 11.01 10.93 -6.09
N ILE A 67 11.25 9.63 -5.94
CA ILE A 67 10.62 8.80 -4.92
C ILE A 67 11.75 8.28 -4.03
N ASP A 68 11.71 8.64 -2.75
CA ASP A 68 12.79 8.39 -1.80
C ASP A 68 14.13 8.92 -2.32
N MET A 69 15.09 8.04 -2.59
CA MET A 69 16.43 8.42 -3.08
C MET A 69 16.59 8.28 -4.60
N HIS A 70 15.53 7.85 -5.33
CA HIS A 70 15.61 7.55 -6.75
C HIS A 70 14.80 8.53 -7.58
N THR A 71 15.39 8.98 -8.71
CA THR A 71 14.73 9.83 -9.68
C THR A 71 14.24 8.99 -10.86
N TYR A 72 12.98 9.17 -11.23
CA TYR A 72 12.30 8.43 -12.29
C TYR A 72 11.86 9.38 -13.40
N GLN A 73 12.24 9.05 -14.63
CA GLN A 73 11.76 9.73 -15.83
C GLN A 73 10.49 9.03 -16.31
N ILE A 74 9.42 9.79 -16.39
CA ILE A 74 8.11 9.32 -16.82
C ILE A 74 7.87 9.82 -18.23
N LYS A 75 7.55 8.87 -19.11
CA LYS A 75 7.11 9.16 -20.47
C LYS A 75 5.82 8.38 -20.73
N ALA A 76 4.73 9.10 -20.94
CA ALA A 76 3.43 8.48 -21.19
C ALA A 76 3.40 7.71 -22.51
N PRO A 77 2.67 6.58 -22.62
CA PRO A 77 1.77 6.03 -21.61
C PRO A 77 2.51 5.22 -20.53
N THR A 78 2.26 5.51 -19.27
CA THR A 78 2.91 4.82 -18.15
C THR A 78 2.06 4.86 -16.88
N VAL A 79 2.26 3.90 -15.99
CA VAL A 79 1.77 3.95 -14.61
C VAL A 79 2.95 4.12 -13.67
N ILE A 80 2.79 5.02 -12.71
CA ILE A 80 3.68 5.14 -11.56
C ILE A 80 2.92 4.79 -10.28
N THR A 81 3.52 3.97 -9.44
CA THR A 81 2.99 3.61 -8.12
C THR A 81 3.82 4.27 -7.03
N ILE A 82 3.15 4.84 -6.04
CA ILE A 82 3.78 5.43 -4.86
C ILE A 82 3.08 4.84 -3.64
N MET A 83 3.84 4.25 -2.73
CA MET A 83 3.30 3.50 -1.60
C MET A 83 3.36 4.31 -0.30
N VAL A 84 2.47 3.99 0.63
CA VAL A 84 2.44 4.61 1.97
C VAL A 84 3.85 4.63 2.58
N GLY A 85 4.23 5.78 3.10
CA GLY A 85 5.50 5.98 3.79
C GLY A 85 6.66 6.41 2.91
N GLN A 86 6.53 6.34 1.59
CA GLN A 86 7.53 6.88 0.67
C GLN A 86 7.51 8.41 0.67
N THR A 87 8.67 8.99 0.37
CA THR A 87 8.81 10.43 0.13
C THR A 87 8.72 10.68 -1.36
N CYS A 88 7.92 11.65 -1.77
CA CYS A 88 7.71 11.99 -3.17
C CYS A 88 7.97 13.46 -3.44
N GLU A 89 8.56 13.76 -4.60
CA GLU A 89 8.78 15.09 -5.11
C GLU A 89 8.59 15.09 -6.64
N LEU A 90 7.74 15.97 -7.15
CA LEU A 90 7.61 16.22 -8.58
C LEU A 90 8.61 17.31 -8.96
N ILE A 91 9.68 16.91 -9.68
CA ILE A 91 10.77 17.81 -10.03
C ILE A 91 10.40 18.67 -11.26
N ASN A 92 9.91 18.02 -12.31
CA ASN A 92 9.59 18.67 -13.57
C ASN A 92 8.46 17.93 -14.31
N TYR A 93 7.77 18.63 -15.21
CA TYR A 93 6.74 18.06 -16.06
C TYR A 93 6.45 18.88 -17.31
N SER A 94 5.99 18.22 -18.38
CA SER A 94 5.57 18.87 -19.62
C SER A 94 4.19 19.52 -19.47
N LYS A 95 3.93 20.57 -20.27
CA LYS A 95 2.64 21.30 -20.22
C LYS A 95 1.43 20.43 -20.62
N ASP A 96 1.66 19.43 -21.45
CA ASP A 96 0.64 18.50 -21.96
C ASP A 96 0.47 17.24 -21.08
N LEU A 97 1.12 17.19 -19.90
CA LEU A 97 1.00 16.06 -18.99
C LEU A 97 -0.45 15.86 -18.57
N GLN A 98 -1.02 14.70 -18.87
CA GLN A 98 -2.38 14.30 -18.54
C GLN A 98 -2.40 12.89 -17.96
N GLY A 99 -3.23 12.69 -16.96
CA GLY A 99 -3.36 11.39 -16.31
C GLY A 99 -4.47 11.36 -15.28
N ARG A 100 -4.69 10.19 -14.73
CA ARG A 100 -5.69 9.87 -13.71
C ARG A 100 -5.04 9.17 -12.55
N ALA A 101 -5.61 9.25 -11.36
CA ALA A 101 -5.05 8.56 -10.22
C ALA A 101 -6.09 7.76 -9.44
N ILE A 102 -5.65 6.63 -8.91
CA ILE A 102 -6.33 5.83 -7.90
C ILE A 102 -5.53 6.03 -6.61
N VAL A 103 -6.18 6.56 -5.59
CA VAL A 103 -5.56 6.83 -4.28
C VAL A 103 -6.26 5.99 -3.23
N MET A 104 -5.48 5.33 -2.37
CA MET A 104 -5.99 4.37 -1.39
C MET A 104 -5.40 4.64 -0.02
N SER A 105 -6.24 4.54 1.03
CA SER A 105 -5.74 4.59 2.41
C SER A 105 -4.84 3.38 2.72
N GLY A 106 -3.93 3.52 3.68
CA GLY A 106 -3.11 2.41 4.14
C GLY A 106 -3.96 1.25 4.66
N SER A 107 -5.03 1.56 5.42
CA SER A 107 -5.95 0.55 5.95
C SER A 107 -6.71 -0.20 4.85
N PHE A 108 -7.12 0.49 3.80
CA PHE A 108 -7.77 -0.15 2.66
C PHE A 108 -6.77 -1.04 1.90
N THR A 109 -5.58 -0.53 1.61
CA THR A 109 -4.51 -1.29 0.96
C THR A 109 -4.18 -2.57 1.74
N ASP A 110 -4.03 -2.48 3.06
CA ASP A 110 -3.78 -3.64 3.92
C ASP A 110 -4.94 -4.65 3.87
N SER A 111 -6.19 -4.16 3.83
CA SER A 111 -7.39 -5.00 3.77
C SER A 111 -7.52 -5.80 2.47
N LEU A 112 -6.93 -5.34 1.37
CA LEU A 112 -6.94 -6.05 0.09
C LEU A 112 -6.25 -7.41 0.19
N PHE A 113 -5.30 -7.52 1.08
CA PHE A 113 -4.42 -8.68 1.18
C PHE A 113 -4.79 -9.64 2.31
N VAL A 114 -5.85 -9.36 3.05
CA VAL A 114 -6.37 -10.28 4.07
C VAL A 114 -6.86 -11.56 3.40
N GLY A 115 -6.34 -12.71 3.85
CA GLY A 115 -6.70 -14.02 3.30
C GLY A 115 -5.97 -14.40 1.99
N VAL A 116 -5.09 -13.57 1.47
CA VAL A 116 -4.24 -13.95 0.33
C VAL A 116 -3.08 -14.80 0.82
N GLU A 117 -3.11 -16.09 0.50
CA GLU A 117 -2.08 -17.06 0.88
C GLU A 117 -0.80 -16.92 0.04
N GLY A 118 0.33 -17.37 0.58
CA GLY A 118 1.53 -17.68 -0.19
C GLY A 118 2.56 -16.56 -0.36
N GLY A 119 2.54 -15.50 0.45
CA GLY A 119 3.60 -14.45 0.40
C GLY A 119 3.60 -13.60 -0.87
N TYR A 120 2.62 -13.80 -1.76
CA TYR A 120 2.52 -13.06 -3.02
C TYR A 120 2.28 -11.56 -2.80
N THR A 121 1.54 -11.20 -1.75
CA THR A 121 1.25 -9.81 -1.37
C THR A 121 2.51 -8.98 -1.20
N HIS A 122 3.53 -9.57 -0.57
CA HIS A 122 4.80 -8.89 -0.34
C HIS A 122 5.63 -8.76 -1.59
N LYS A 123 5.63 -9.78 -2.44
CA LYS A 123 6.29 -9.69 -3.74
C LYS A 123 5.67 -8.58 -4.58
N LEU A 124 4.34 -8.45 -4.53
CA LEU A 124 3.61 -7.37 -5.18
C LEU A 124 4.00 -6.01 -4.62
N TYR A 125 3.95 -5.87 -3.30
CA TYR A 125 4.25 -4.61 -2.60
C TYR A 125 5.71 -4.19 -2.80
N SER A 126 6.66 -5.11 -2.60
CA SER A 126 8.09 -4.87 -2.86
C SER A 126 8.36 -4.54 -4.33
N SER A 127 7.68 -5.21 -5.26
CA SER A 127 7.80 -4.90 -6.69
C SER A 127 7.35 -3.48 -7.01
N MET A 128 6.28 -2.98 -6.36
CA MET A 128 5.79 -1.62 -6.55
C MET A 128 6.72 -0.57 -5.95
N ILE A 129 7.34 -0.86 -4.82
CA ILE A 129 8.30 0.04 -4.17
C ILE A 129 9.61 0.11 -4.97
N ASN A 130 10.18 -1.04 -5.33
CA ASN A 130 11.50 -1.11 -5.93
C ASN A 130 11.50 -0.76 -7.42
N ASN A 131 10.36 -0.92 -8.09
CA ASN A 131 10.22 -0.61 -9.50
C ASN A 131 8.83 0.00 -9.75
N PRO A 132 8.63 1.27 -9.41
CA PRO A 132 7.32 1.91 -9.39
C PRO A 132 6.73 2.19 -10.78
N LEU A 133 7.53 2.06 -11.86
CA LEU A 133 7.09 2.37 -13.22
C LEU A 133 6.67 1.13 -14.00
N ILE A 134 5.57 1.24 -14.75
CA ILE A 134 5.21 0.35 -15.84
C ILE A 134 4.96 1.19 -17.09
N ASN A 135 5.78 0.97 -18.10
CA ASN A 135 5.54 1.49 -19.43
C ASN A 135 4.73 0.45 -20.23
N PHE A 136 3.80 0.90 -21.03
CA PHE A 136 2.96 0.02 -21.86
C PHE A 136 2.61 0.70 -23.19
N ASP A 137 2.22 -0.09 -24.19
CA ASP A 137 1.75 0.43 -25.45
C ASP A 137 0.34 1.00 -25.31
N LYS A 138 0.01 2.05 -26.08
CA LYS A 138 -1.30 2.73 -26.01
C LYS A 138 -2.48 1.77 -26.13
N ASP A 139 -2.34 0.75 -26.98
CA ASP A 139 -3.39 -0.23 -27.26
C ASP A 139 -3.56 -1.28 -26.15
N GLN A 140 -2.62 -1.39 -25.21
CA GLN A 140 -2.60 -2.36 -24.12
C GLN A 140 -2.81 -1.72 -22.75
N ASN A 141 -3.47 -0.56 -22.67
CA ASN A 141 -3.66 0.15 -21.41
C ASN A 141 -4.74 -0.50 -20.53
N VAL A 142 -4.42 -1.66 -19.99
CA VAL A 142 -5.30 -2.41 -19.08
C VAL A 142 -5.60 -1.61 -17.80
N PHE A 143 -4.70 -0.73 -17.36
CA PHE A 143 -4.94 0.12 -16.18
C PHE A 143 -6.04 1.13 -16.41
N SER A 144 -6.18 1.65 -17.62
CA SER A 144 -7.31 2.50 -17.99
C SER A 144 -8.64 1.74 -17.96
N LEU A 145 -8.63 0.44 -18.27
CA LEU A 145 -9.81 -0.41 -18.13
C LEU A 145 -10.18 -0.62 -16.66
N TYR A 146 -9.20 -0.94 -15.82
CA TYR A 146 -9.42 -1.05 -14.36
C TYR A 146 -9.96 0.26 -13.77
N TYR A 147 -9.36 1.40 -14.15
CA TYR A 147 -9.84 2.71 -13.69
C TYR A 147 -11.30 2.94 -14.07
N ARG A 148 -11.69 2.67 -15.33
CA ARG A 148 -13.08 2.84 -15.79
C ARG A 148 -14.06 1.91 -15.06
N LEU A 149 -13.66 0.65 -14.82
CA LEU A 149 -14.48 -0.29 -14.07
C LEU A 149 -14.66 0.17 -12.62
N LEU A 150 -13.58 0.56 -11.94
CA LEU A 150 -13.65 1.13 -10.60
C LEU A 150 -14.56 2.35 -10.56
N LYS A 151 -14.40 3.27 -11.52
CA LYS A 151 -15.24 4.47 -11.62
C LYS A 151 -16.73 4.11 -11.73
N ASN A 152 -17.08 3.19 -12.61
CA ASN A 152 -18.46 2.76 -12.79
C ASN A 152 -19.03 2.17 -11.48
N ILE A 153 -18.26 1.35 -10.76
CA ILE A 153 -18.70 0.78 -9.48
C ILE A 153 -18.82 1.87 -8.41
N VAL A 154 -17.83 2.76 -8.30
CA VAL A 154 -17.82 3.85 -7.30
C VAL A 154 -19.00 4.80 -7.51
N GLN A 155 -19.32 5.13 -8.76
CA GLN A 155 -20.41 6.03 -9.12
C GLN A 155 -21.81 5.36 -9.16
N SER A 156 -21.88 4.04 -9.11
CA SER A 156 -23.14 3.32 -9.07
C SER A 156 -23.93 3.61 -7.79
N PRO A 157 -25.27 3.44 -7.79
CA PRO A 157 -26.05 3.49 -6.56
C PRO A 157 -25.47 2.59 -5.46
N HIS A 158 -25.78 2.90 -4.21
CA HIS A 158 -25.34 2.09 -3.08
C HIS A 158 -25.87 0.65 -3.19
N SER A 159 -25.00 -0.32 -2.96
CA SER A 159 -25.35 -1.73 -2.81
C SER A 159 -24.43 -2.37 -1.75
N ASP A 160 -24.95 -3.41 -1.10
CA ASP A 160 -24.20 -4.14 -0.06
C ASP A 160 -22.90 -4.76 -0.58
N PHE A 161 -22.81 -5.02 -1.90
CA PHE A 161 -21.65 -5.63 -2.54
C PHE A 161 -20.64 -4.61 -3.11
N LYS A 162 -20.93 -3.30 -3.03
CA LYS A 162 -20.12 -2.26 -3.67
C LYS A 162 -18.66 -2.27 -3.17
N ILE A 163 -18.48 -2.32 -1.87
CA ILE A 163 -17.14 -2.31 -1.24
C ILE A 163 -16.36 -3.57 -1.62
N ASP A 164 -17.02 -4.74 -1.61
CA ASP A 164 -16.36 -6.00 -1.97
C ASP A 164 -15.99 -6.05 -3.46
N ALA A 165 -16.86 -5.55 -4.34
CA ALA A 165 -16.57 -5.41 -5.76
C ALA A 165 -15.35 -4.51 -6.01
N VAL A 166 -15.27 -3.36 -5.35
CA VAL A 166 -14.12 -2.45 -5.42
C VAL A 166 -12.86 -3.14 -4.90
N ARG A 167 -12.94 -3.84 -3.76
CA ARG A 167 -11.81 -4.56 -3.17
C ARG A 167 -11.25 -5.63 -4.10
N HIS A 168 -12.11 -6.51 -4.64
CA HIS A 168 -11.68 -7.58 -5.53
C HIS A 168 -11.14 -7.06 -6.86
N LEU A 169 -11.75 -6.02 -7.44
CA LEU A 169 -11.25 -5.40 -8.65
C LEU A 169 -9.90 -4.72 -8.43
N THR A 170 -9.73 -4.05 -7.29
CA THR A 170 -8.45 -3.43 -6.92
C THR A 170 -7.37 -4.51 -6.73
N LEU A 171 -7.71 -5.61 -6.07
CA LEU A 171 -6.78 -6.74 -5.91
C LEU A 171 -6.42 -7.36 -7.28
N ALA A 172 -7.38 -7.51 -8.19
CA ALA A 172 -7.12 -7.97 -9.55
C ALA A 172 -6.18 -7.02 -10.31
N MET A 173 -6.31 -5.71 -10.13
CA MET A 173 -5.40 -4.72 -10.69
C MET A 173 -3.96 -4.91 -10.17
N PHE A 174 -3.78 -5.18 -8.88
CA PHE A 174 -2.47 -5.48 -8.31
C PHE A 174 -1.83 -6.73 -8.91
N TYR A 175 -2.60 -7.80 -9.08
CA TYR A 175 -2.11 -9.02 -9.75
C TYR A 175 -1.79 -8.77 -11.23
N GLY A 176 -2.65 -8.02 -11.93
CA GLY A 176 -2.42 -7.61 -13.31
C GLY A 176 -1.13 -6.81 -13.47
N TYR A 177 -0.86 -5.89 -12.55
CA TYR A 177 0.39 -5.15 -12.48
C TYR A 177 1.61 -6.08 -12.41
N SER A 178 1.58 -7.07 -11.53
CA SER A 178 2.68 -8.03 -11.37
C SER A 178 2.86 -8.93 -12.58
N HIS A 179 1.74 -9.40 -13.16
CA HIS A 179 1.76 -10.23 -14.37
C HIS A 179 2.38 -9.49 -15.55
N MET A 180 2.01 -8.24 -15.78
CA MET A 180 2.57 -7.43 -16.86
C MET A 180 4.07 -7.22 -16.66
N LYS A 181 4.52 -6.92 -15.45
CA LYS A 181 5.96 -6.79 -15.16
C LYS A 181 6.74 -8.06 -15.43
N HIS A 182 6.19 -9.21 -15.09
CA HIS A 182 6.83 -10.49 -15.35
C HIS A 182 7.02 -10.72 -16.86
N ASN A 183 6.01 -10.41 -17.67
CA ASN A 183 6.05 -10.61 -19.12
C ASN A 183 6.95 -9.60 -19.84
N MET A 184 7.14 -8.39 -19.28
CA MET A 184 8.01 -7.37 -19.89
C MET A 184 9.50 -7.59 -19.61
N GLY A 185 9.88 -8.71 -18.99
CA GLY A 185 11.29 -9.04 -18.74
C GLY A 185 12.01 -8.09 -17.78
N SER A 186 11.27 -7.21 -17.12
CA SER A 186 11.80 -6.24 -16.16
C SER A 186 12.03 -6.85 -14.77
N TYR A 187 12.39 -8.12 -14.69
CA TYR A 187 13.22 -8.59 -13.59
C TYR A 187 14.61 -8.03 -13.85
N VAL A 188 14.87 -6.85 -13.34
CA VAL A 188 16.24 -6.42 -13.11
C VAL A 188 16.82 -7.47 -12.17
N LYS A 189 17.59 -8.39 -12.75
CA LYS A 189 18.43 -9.36 -12.05
C LYS A 189 19.60 -8.60 -11.44
N GLY A 190 19.31 -7.88 -10.38
CA GLY A 190 20.17 -7.07 -9.57
C GLY A 190 19.49 -6.96 -8.23
N THR A 191 19.08 -8.12 -7.67
CA THR A 191 18.65 -8.18 -6.30
C THR A 191 19.86 -7.80 -5.46
N ASN A 192 19.83 -6.59 -4.93
CA ASN A 192 20.72 -6.23 -3.86
C ASN A 192 20.45 -7.25 -2.75
N ARG A 193 21.48 -7.82 -2.13
CA ARG A 193 21.37 -8.76 -1.00
C ARG A 193 20.38 -8.29 0.07
N GLN A 194 20.20 -6.99 0.20
CA GLN A 194 19.22 -6.38 1.11
C GLN A 194 17.77 -6.63 0.66
N ASP A 195 17.48 -6.56 -0.64
CA ASP A 195 16.15 -6.83 -1.19
C ASP A 195 15.78 -8.31 -1.03
N ASP A 196 16.76 -9.22 -1.17
CA ASP A 196 16.56 -10.65 -0.93
C ASP A 196 16.26 -10.93 0.55
N ILE A 197 17.02 -10.32 1.47
CA ILE A 197 16.77 -10.42 2.91
C ILE A 197 15.39 -9.88 3.24
N TYR A 198 15.02 -8.73 2.70
CA TYR A 198 13.71 -8.11 2.94
C TYR A 198 12.57 -8.98 2.41
N SER A 199 12.66 -9.47 1.17
CA SER A 199 11.64 -10.34 0.58
C SER A 199 11.47 -11.65 1.36
N THR A 200 12.59 -12.25 1.81
CA THR A 200 12.57 -13.48 2.61
C THR A 200 11.99 -13.22 4.01
N PHE A 201 12.29 -12.06 4.61
CA PHE A 201 11.67 -11.63 5.86
C PHE A 201 10.15 -11.55 5.74
N LEU A 202 9.66 -10.91 4.68
CA LEU A 202 8.23 -10.75 4.45
C LEU A 202 7.52 -12.10 4.20
N ASP A 203 8.15 -13.00 3.45
CA ASP A 203 7.64 -14.36 3.27
C ASP A 203 7.58 -15.12 4.60
N ALA A 204 8.60 -14.97 5.44
CA ALA A 204 8.60 -15.56 6.78
C ALA A 204 7.50 -14.94 7.67
N VAL A 205 7.30 -13.61 7.62
CA VAL A 205 6.23 -12.96 8.38
C VAL A 205 4.86 -13.47 7.94
N SER A 206 4.57 -13.53 6.66
CA SER A 206 3.29 -14.02 6.14
C SER A 206 2.92 -15.44 6.61
N LYS A 207 3.94 -16.29 6.83
CA LYS A 207 3.76 -17.68 7.28
C LYS A 207 3.65 -17.82 8.80
N HIS A 208 4.23 -16.91 9.56
CA HIS A 208 4.43 -17.13 11.00
C HIS A 208 3.81 -16.05 11.91
N TYR A 209 3.33 -14.91 11.40
CA TYR A 209 2.81 -13.79 12.21
C TYR A 209 1.70 -14.19 13.21
N LYS A 210 0.93 -15.25 12.91
CA LYS A 210 -0.13 -15.74 13.81
C LYS A 210 0.42 -16.23 15.14
N LYS A 211 1.63 -16.80 15.13
CA LYS A 211 2.26 -17.39 16.32
C LYS A 211 3.46 -16.58 16.82
N GLU A 212 4.21 -15.99 15.91
CA GLU A 212 5.50 -15.36 16.19
C GLU A 212 5.46 -13.86 15.87
N ARG A 213 5.81 -13.04 16.85
CA ARG A 213 5.76 -11.57 16.72
C ARG A 213 7.08 -10.88 17.05
N GLU A 214 8.07 -11.65 17.50
CA GLU A 214 9.40 -11.14 17.86
C GLU A 214 10.32 -11.10 16.63
N VAL A 215 11.01 -9.97 16.43
CA VAL A 215 11.97 -9.79 15.32
C VAL A 215 13.08 -10.87 15.36
N GLY A 216 13.46 -11.29 16.57
CA GLY A 216 14.46 -12.33 16.78
C GLY A 216 14.16 -13.63 16.05
N PHE A 217 12.92 -14.11 16.14
CA PHE A 217 12.47 -15.32 15.44
C PHE A 217 12.71 -15.26 13.93
N TYR A 218 12.39 -14.12 13.32
CA TYR A 218 12.58 -13.93 11.88
C TYR A 218 14.05 -13.79 11.51
N ALA A 219 14.83 -13.13 12.35
CA ALA A 219 16.25 -13.01 12.14
C ALA A 219 16.96 -14.36 12.19
N ASP A 220 16.59 -15.22 13.15
CA ASP A 220 17.11 -16.59 13.28
C ASP A 220 16.75 -17.43 12.04
N LYS A 221 15.50 -17.31 11.53
CA LYS A 221 15.10 -18.00 10.29
C LYS A 221 15.90 -17.58 9.06
N LEU A 222 16.37 -16.34 9.02
CA LEU A 222 17.19 -15.81 7.94
C LEU A 222 18.70 -15.99 8.20
N CYS A 223 19.07 -16.62 9.31
CA CYS A 223 20.48 -16.81 9.74
C CYS A 223 21.26 -15.48 9.83
N ILE A 224 20.61 -14.41 10.31
CA ILE A 224 21.19 -13.09 10.53
C ILE A 224 20.86 -12.55 11.91
N THR A 225 21.55 -11.50 12.35
CA THR A 225 21.25 -10.87 13.64
C THR A 225 19.96 -10.02 13.58
N PRO A 226 19.19 -9.91 14.69
CA PRO A 226 18.00 -9.02 14.74
C PRO A 226 18.33 -7.56 14.41
N LYS A 227 19.53 -7.09 14.79
CA LYS A 227 20.00 -5.75 14.45
C LYS A 227 20.17 -5.58 12.94
N HIS A 228 20.81 -6.55 12.28
CA HIS A 228 21.02 -6.52 10.82
C HIS A 228 19.68 -6.59 10.08
N LEU A 229 18.77 -7.50 10.48
CA LEU A 229 17.43 -7.58 9.91
C LEU A 229 16.70 -6.24 10.04
N SER A 230 16.67 -5.66 11.25
CA SER A 230 15.99 -4.37 11.50
C SER A 230 16.58 -3.24 10.66
N GLN A 231 17.88 -3.23 10.46
CA GLN A 231 18.57 -2.23 9.63
C GLN A 231 18.19 -2.38 8.16
N VAL A 232 18.24 -3.61 7.61
CA VAL A 232 17.88 -3.90 6.22
C VAL A 232 16.41 -3.54 5.97
N VAL A 233 15.50 -4.01 6.82
CA VAL A 233 14.06 -3.69 6.70
C VAL A 233 13.83 -2.18 6.72
N LYS A 234 14.50 -1.46 7.62
CA LYS A 234 14.39 0.01 7.71
C LYS A 234 14.93 0.70 6.47
N GLN A 235 16.04 0.23 5.91
CA GLN A 235 16.64 0.80 4.70
C GLN A 235 15.77 0.56 3.47
N VAL A 236 15.27 -0.66 3.29
CA VAL A 236 14.50 -1.04 2.10
C VAL A 236 13.07 -0.50 2.14
N SER A 237 12.38 -0.58 3.30
CA SER A 237 10.94 -0.24 3.40
C SER A 237 10.64 1.10 4.06
N GLY A 238 11.64 1.76 4.65
CA GLY A 238 11.45 2.94 5.50
C GLY A 238 10.76 2.64 6.85
N ARG A 239 10.33 1.39 7.10
CA ARG A 239 9.55 0.93 8.26
C ARG A 239 10.39 0.04 9.18
N THR A 240 9.98 -0.10 10.44
CA THR A 240 10.64 -1.06 11.34
C THR A 240 10.12 -2.47 11.10
N ALA A 241 10.97 -3.48 11.32
CA ALA A 241 10.56 -4.88 11.22
C ALA A 241 9.39 -5.20 12.17
N SER A 242 9.42 -4.67 13.39
CA SER A 242 8.31 -4.85 14.35
C SER A 242 7.00 -4.27 13.84
N SER A 243 7.00 -3.05 13.23
CA SER A 243 5.76 -2.46 12.71
C SER A 243 5.16 -3.27 11.56
N ILE A 244 5.99 -3.92 10.74
CA ILE A 244 5.52 -4.79 9.68
C ILE A 244 4.85 -6.04 10.27
N ILE A 245 5.48 -6.70 11.24
CA ILE A 245 4.91 -7.88 11.92
C ILE A 245 3.60 -7.50 12.63
N GLU A 246 3.57 -6.35 13.29
CA GLU A 246 2.37 -5.82 13.97
C GLU A 246 1.21 -5.64 13.00
N ASP A 247 1.44 -5.08 11.81
CA ASP A 247 0.38 -4.85 10.81
C ASP A 247 -0.27 -6.15 10.37
N TYR A 248 0.51 -7.22 10.17
CA TYR A 248 -0.06 -8.53 9.85
C TYR A 248 -0.98 -9.06 10.94
N ALA A 249 -0.50 -9.01 12.18
CA ALA A 249 -1.29 -9.48 13.31
C ALA A 249 -2.56 -8.63 13.50
N ILE A 250 -2.45 -7.31 13.39
CA ILE A 250 -3.60 -6.40 13.52
C ILE A 250 -4.62 -6.58 12.39
N THR A 251 -4.16 -6.76 11.18
CA THR A 251 -5.04 -7.00 10.02
C THR A 251 -5.84 -8.27 10.19
N GLU A 252 -5.20 -9.36 10.64
CA GLU A 252 -5.90 -10.61 10.94
C GLU A 252 -6.89 -10.45 12.10
N ILE A 253 -6.50 -9.78 13.19
CA ILE A 253 -7.42 -9.52 14.32
C ILE A 253 -8.65 -8.76 13.83
N LYS A 254 -8.48 -7.70 13.03
CA LYS A 254 -9.59 -6.93 12.47
C LYS A 254 -10.51 -7.81 11.61
N ALA A 255 -9.94 -8.63 10.74
CA ALA A 255 -10.70 -9.55 9.89
C ALA A 255 -11.52 -10.53 10.74
N LEU A 256 -10.91 -11.17 11.72
CA LEU A 256 -11.60 -12.11 12.62
C LEU A 256 -12.69 -11.44 13.46
N LEU A 257 -12.48 -10.19 13.89
CA LEU A 257 -13.47 -9.44 14.65
C LEU A 257 -14.71 -9.11 13.82
N LEU A 258 -14.55 -8.80 12.54
CA LEU A 258 -15.63 -8.33 11.66
C LEU A 258 -16.30 -9.48 10.89
N SER A 259 -15.54 -10.50 10.48
CA SER A 259 -16.02 -11.56 9.60
C SER A 259 -16.40 -12.87 10.30
N THR A 260 -16.19 -12.99 11.63
CA THR A 260 -16.47 -14.21 12.38
C THR A 260 -17.23 -13.97 13.68
N ASN A 261 -17.88 -15.01 14.18
CA ASN A 261 -18.52 -15.02 15.50
C ASN A 261 -17.56 -15.47 16.63
N MET A 262 -16.25 -15.55 16.37
CA MET A 262 -15.28 -15.94 17.38
C MET A 262 -15.28 -14.93 18.54
N THR A 263 -15.27 -15.45 19.76
CA THR A 263 -15.07 -14.58 20.93
C THR A 263 -13.65 -13.98 20.92
N ILE A 264 -13.45 -12.90 21.66
CA ILE A 264 -12.10 -12.27 21.74
C ILE A 264 -11.09 -13.25 22.36
N MET A 265 -11.55 -14.13 23.24
CA MET A 265 -10.75 -15.21 23.82
C MET A 265 -10.34 -16.22 22.74
N GLN A 266 -11.27 -16.70 21.92
CA GLN A 266 -10.97 -17.60 20.81
C GLN A 266 -10.01 -16.98 19.78
N ILE A 267 -10.15 -15.69 19.48
CA ILE A 267 -9.20 -14.95 18.62
C ILE A 267 -7.82 -14.91 19.29
N SER A 268 -7.77 -14.67 20.60
CA SER A 268 -6.52 -14.67 21.37
C SER A 268 -5.80 -16.01 21.27
N ASP A 269 -6.54 -17.10 21.44
CA ASP A 269 -6.01 -18.46 21.37
C ASP A 269 -5.57 -18.81 19.93
N TYR A 270 -6.39 -18.48 18.93
CA TYR A 270 -6.08 -18.70 17.52
C TYR A 270 -4.81 -18.00 17.06
N LEU A 271 -4.57 -16.79 17.57
CA LEU A 271 -3.40 -15.98 17.24
C LEU A 271 -2.25 -16.15 18.25
N ASN A 272 -2.33 -17.15 19.11
CA ASN A 272 -1.27 -17.47 20.09
C ASN A 272 -0.87 -16.27 20.97
N PHE A 273 -1.86 -15.51 21.46
CA PHE A 273 -1.63 -14.53 22.52
C PHE A 273 -1.71 -15.21 23.89
N PRO A 274 -0.87 -14.78 24.86
CA PRO A 274 -0.88 -15.37 26.20
C PRO A 274 -2.23 -15.27 26.92
N SER A 275 -3.05 -14.26 26.58
CA SER A 275 -4.40 -14.09 27.12
C SER A 275 -5.19 -13.06 26.30
N GLN A 276 -6.52 -13.10 26.46
CA GLN A 276 -7.42 -12.07 25.91
C GLN A 276 -7.03 -10.65 26.34
N SER A 277 -6.54 -10.47 27.57
CA SER A 277 -6.11 -9.17 28.08
C SER A 277 -4.89 -8.65 27.35
N VAL A 278 -3.93 -9.53 27.02
CA VAL A 278 -2.72 -9.17 26.25
C VAL A 278 -3.11 -8.78 24.83
N LEU A 279 -3.97 -9.58 24.15
CA LEU A 279 -4.50 -9.22 22.85
C LEU A 279 -5.22 -7.86 22.89
N GLY A 280 -6.06 -7.63 23.90
CA GLY A 280 -6.81 -6.38 24.06
C GLY A 280 -5.91 -5.14 24.21
N LYS A 281 -4.86 -5.24 25.02
CA LYS A 281 -3.85 -4.18 25.17
C LYS A 281 -3.06 -3.95 23.89
N TYR A 282 -2.64 -5.03 23.25
CA TYR A 282 -1.90 -5.00 21.97
C TYR A 282 -2.73 -4.30 20.89
N PHE A 283 -3.98 -4.74 20.68
CA PHE A 283 -4.88 -4.18 19.69
C PHE A 283 -5.18 -2.71 19.97
N LYS A 284 -5.52 -2.35 21.22
CA LYS A 284 -5.82 -0.96 21.60
C LYS A 284 -4.61 -0.03 21.42
N ARG A 285 -3.41 -0.50 21.74
CA ARG A 285 -2.17 0.30 21.55
C ARG A 285 -1.99 0.73 20.11
N ILE A 286 -2.32 -0.14 19.15
CA ILE A 286 -2.05 0.10 17.74
C ILE A 286 -3.24 0.78 17.03
N THR A 287 -4.48 0.39 17.39
CA THR A 287 -5.69 0.89 16.70
C THR A 287 -6.38 2.05 17.42
N GLY A 288 -6.02 2.33 18.66
CA GLY A 288 -6.67 3.32 19.50
C GLY A 288 -7.97 2.81 20.18
N MET A 289 -8.54 1.69 19.73
CA MET A 289 -9.81 1.12 20.19
C MET A 289 -9.63 -0.29 20.77
N SER A 290 -10.53 -0.68 21.70
CA SER A 290 -10.56 -2.06 22.16
C SER A 290 -11.15 -3.00 21.06
N PRO A 291 -10.81 -4.30 21.07
CA PRO A 291 -11.42 -5.28 20.17
C PRO A 291 -12.96 -5.32 20.23
N LYS A 292 -13.52 -5.09 21.45
CA LYS A 292 -14.97 -5.06 21.66
C LYS A 292 -15.63 -3.84 21.02
N GLU A 293 -15.00 -2.68 21.08
CA GLU A 293 -15.45 -1.47 20.40
C GLU A 293 -15.36 -1.62 18.90
N TYR A 294 -14.24 -2.16 18.40
CA TYR A 294 -14.00 -2.37 16.99
C TYR A 294 -15.02 -3.33 16.33
N ARG A 295 -15.46 -4.38 17.06
CA ARG A 295 -16.48 -5.33 16.58
C ARG A 295 -17.86 -4.71 16.36
N LYS A 296 -18.13 -3.55 16.95
CA LYS A 296 -19.45 -2.89 16.85
C LYS A 296 -19.54 -1.90 15.66
N ILE A 297 -18.42 -1.66 14.98
CA ILE A 297 -18.36 -0.85 13.77
C ILE A 297 -18.93 -1.62 12.59
#